data_e1980e94a021c5e4bd0edc4724fd5505
#
_entry.id   e1980e94a021c5e4bd0edc4724fd5505
#
_cell.length_a   1.000
_cell.length_b   1.000
_cell.length_c   1.000
_cell.angle_alpha   90.00
_cell.angle_beta   90.00
_cell.angle_gamma   90.00
#
_symmetry.space_group_name_H-M   'P 1'
#
loop_
_entity.id
_entity.type
_entity.pdbx_description
1 polymer ?
#
loop_
_entity_poly.entity_id
_entity_poly.type
_entity_poly.pdbx_seq_one_letter_code
_entity_poly.pdbx_strand_id
1 'polypeptide(L)'
;VGCSFLVSQELTWNQEVVTFKSANPFSFEEIITNLDNEPVQDVSGILTLPEDFDPNIKYPLIIGVAGSLNWGPHHLKYLKMFQEMGFATFQLQSFDSRDVQSTVGTQTEVTTAMVILDSYRALETLSGHPNIDTNHAGITGWSLGGGVSLYSAWLPLINAINGGKFMFAAHLPIYPPCMAYPYPKENMQFSVAPIHILIGELDNWVPAAACTELIDKMYVSELPINIDITIYKDSHHSFDRVSEVTVNEEGYTLGDCRFPMNEEGSLWLSEYWHIPINKPLRQKLALLTCAGRGPSMGGNKEAREASFKFSAEFFSKYLKK
;
A
#
# COMPACT_ATOMS: atom_id res chain seq x y z
N VAL A 1 4.40 -33.52 11.37
CA VAL A 1 5.74 -32.94 11.55
C VAL A 1 6.16 -32.45 10.17
N GLY A 2 5.77 -31.23 9.83
CA GLY A 2 6.14 -30.54 8.60
C GLY A 2 7.26 -29.55 8.94
N CYS A 3 8.46 -29.83 8.44
CA CYS A 3 9.59 -28.92 8.54
C CYS A 3 9.32 -27.76 7.58
N SER A 4 8.94 -26.58 8.08
CA SER A 4 8.94 -25.33 7.32
C SER A 4 10.38 -25.02 6.91
N PHE A 5 10.71 -25.17 5.64
CA PHE A 5 11.89 -24.57 5.07
C PHE A 5 11.64 -23.05 4.96
N LEU A 6 11.95 -22.32 6.02
CA LEU A 6 12.32 -20.93 5.90
C LEU A 6 13.58 -20.90 5.03
N VAL A 7 13.45 -20.53 3.78
CA VAL A 7 14.61 -20.11 2.99
C VAL A 7 15.09 -18.83 3.67
N SER A 8 16.07 -18.96 4.55
CA SER A 8 16.77 -17.82 5.11
C SER A 8 17.46 -17.12 3.93
N GLN A 9 16.89 -16.02 3.48
CA GLN A 9 17.54 -15.16 2.51
C GLN A 9 18.84 -14.69 3.18
N GLU A 10 19.98 -15.07 2.63
CA GLU A 10 21.26 -14.57 3.14
C GLU A 10 21.29 -13.05 2.94
N LEU A 11 21.35 -12.33 4.05
CA LEU A 11 21.43 -10.87 4.04
C LEU A 11 22.79 -10.43 3.50
N THR A 12 22.79 -9.40 2.68
CA THR A 12 24.02 -8.71 2.27
C THR A 12 24.51 -7.80 3.41
N TRP A 13 25.77 -7.37 3.35
CA TRP A 13 26.42 -6.57 4.40
C TRP A 13 25.75 -5.22 4.69
N ASN A 14 24.96 -4.70 3.74
CA ASN A 14 24.18 -3.45 3.86
C ASN A 14 22.70 -3.69 4.16
N GLN A 15 22.34 -4.91 4.59
CA GLN A 15 20.99 -5.30 4.93
C GLN A 15 20.88 -5.73 6.39
N GLU A 16 19.75 -5.40 7.00
CA GLU A 16 19.40 -5.90 8.32
C GLU A 16 17.88 -6.20 8.42
N VAL A 17 17.54 -7.16 9.28
CA VAL A 17 16.14 -7.42 9.65
C VAL A 17 15.79 -6.52 10.82
N VAL A 18 14.80 -5.66 10.62
CA VAL A 18 14.24 -4.83 11.69
C VAL A 18 12.89 -5.40 12.10
N THR A 19 12.75 -5.74 13.39
CA THR A 19 11.50 -6.27 13.97
C THR A 19 10.88 -5.23 14.88
N PHE A 20 9.57 -5.10 14.84
CA PHE A 20 8.81 -4.14 15.63
C PHE A 20 7.44 -4.70 16.04
N LYS A 21 6.81 -4.07 17.04
CA LYS A 21 5.47 -4.44 17.50
C LYS A 21 4.42 -3.74 16.64
N SER A 22 3.43 -4.50 16.18
CA SER A 22 2.24 -4.06 15.47
C SER A 22 1.01 -4.78 16.03
N ALA A 23 -0.09 -4.82 15.27
CA ALA A 23 -1.32 -5.54 15.64
C ALA A 23 -2.05 -6.05 14.36
N ASN A 24 -3.23 -6.67 14.56
CA ASN A 24 -4.00 -7.26 13.46
C ASN A 24 -5.41 -6.63 13.29
N PRO A 25 -5.56 -5.29 13.22
CA PRO A 25 -6.86 -4.70 12.97
C PRO A 25 -7.38 -5.14 11.59
N PHE A 26 -8.60 -5.67 11.55
CA PHE A 26 -9.20 -6.12 10.30
C PHE A 26 -9.60 -4.95 9.39
N SER A 27 -10.03 -3.83 9.98
CA SER A 27 -10.58 -2.67 9.28
C SER A 27 -9.95 -1.36 9.75
N PHE A 28 -10.16 -0.28 8.99
CA PHE A 28 -9.77 1.08 9.41
C PHE A 28 -10.52 1.51 10.67
N GLU A 29 -11.78 1.07 10.83
CA GLU A 29 -12.58 1.31 12.03
C GLU A 29 -11.87 0.78 13.29
N GLU A 30 -11.31 -0.44 13.24
CA GLU A 30 -10.57 -1.00 14.39
C GLU A 30 -9.29 -0.23 14.70
N ILE A 31 -8.60 0.31 13.70
CA ILE A 31 -7.46 1.23 13.94
C ILE A 31 -7.91 2.49 14.69
N ILE A 32 -9.03 3.09 14.26
CA ILE A 32 -9.46 4.40 14.80
C ILE A 32 -10.12 4.25 16.17
N THR A 33 -10.88 3.17 16.39
CA THR A 33 -11.74 3.05 17.56
C THR A 33 -11.30 2.05 18.61
N ASN A 34 -10.41 1.09 18.26
CA ASN A 34 -10.12 -0.07 19.12
C ASN A 34 -8.65 -0.51 19.13
N LEU A 35 -7.73 0.27 18.58
CA LEU A 35 -6.33 -0.14 18.38
C LEU A 35 -5.63 -0.61 19.67
N ASP A 36 -5.89 0.04 20.79
CA ASP A 36 -5.27 -0.28 22.09
C ASP A 36 -5.67 -1.67 22.64
N ASN A 37 -6.77 -2.24 22.12
CA ASN A 37 -7.25 -3.57 22.52
C ASN A 37 -6.86 -4.67 21.52
N GLU A 38 -6.22 -4.32 20.41
CA GLU A 38 -5.79 -5.30 19.42
C GLU A 38 -4.59 -6.12 19.95
N PRO A 39 -4.60 -7.46 19.73
CA PRO A 39 -3.47 -8.30 20.12
C PRO A 39 -2.18 -7.88 19.42
N VAL A 40 -1.09 -7.85 20.18
CA VAL A 40 0.23 -7.50 19.65
C VAL A 40 0.70 -8.55 18.65
N GLN A 41 1.19 -8.09 17.50
CA GLN A 41 1.81 -8.87 16.44
C GLN A 41 3.26 -8.43 16.24
N ASP A 42 4.20 -9.38 16.26
CA ASP A 42 5.57 -9.12 15.83
C ASP A 42 5.61 -9.06 14.30
N VAL A 43 6.09 -7.94 13.76
CA VAL A 43 6.25 -7.72 12.33
C VAL A 43 7.70 -7.37 12.05
N SER A 44 8.21 -7.80 10.90
CA SER A 44 9.56 -7.49 10.48
C SER A 44 9.60 -6.92 9.06
N GLY A 45 10.74 -6.40 8.69
CA GLY A 45 11.08 -6.03 7.32
C GLY A 45 12.59 -6.03 7.12
N ILE A 46 13.02 -5.94 5.89
CA ILE A 46 14.43 -5.89 5.51
C ILE A 46 14.77 -4.45 5.17
N LEU A 47 15.56 -3.81 6.03
CA LEU A 47 16.20 -2.53 5.72
C LEU A 47 17.41 -2.79 4.83
N THR A 48 17.51 -2.07 3.73
CA THR A 48 18.69 -2.07 2.84
C THR A 48 19.17 -0.65 2.68
N LEU A 49 20.40 -0.38 3.09
CA LEU A 49 21.10 0.88 2.84
C LEU A 49 21.73 0.88 1.43
N PRO A 50 21.99 2.06 0.81
CA PRO A 50 22.74 2.12 -0.44
C PRO A 50 24.06 1.35 -0.37
N GLU A 51 24.54 0.81 -1.49
CA GLU A 51 25.73 -0.05 -1.49
C GLU A 51 26.97 0.70 -0.95
N ASP A 52 27.13 1.98 -1.28
CA ASP A 52 28.24 2.83 -0.83
C ASP A 52 27.81 3.78 0.31
N PHE A 53 26.98 3.29 1.27
CA PHE A 53 26.51 4.18 2.33
C PHE A 53 27.63 4.64 3.27
N ASP A 54 27.57 5.93 3.65
CA ASP A 54 28.40 6.51 4.68
C ASP A 54 27.70 6.40 6.04
N PRO A 55 28.30 5.78 7.07
CA PRO A 55 27.69 5.62 8.39
C PRO A 55 27.47 6.95 9.14
N ASN A 56 28.01 8.06 8.64
CA ASN A 56 27.88 9.38 9.27
C ASN A 56 26.71 10.21 8.70
N ILE A 57 26.01 9.72 7.67
CA ILE A 57 24.88 10.45 7.06
C ILE A 57 23.57 9.68 7.18
N LYS A 58 22.48 10.42 7.09
CA LYS A 58 21.12 9.85 7.03
C LYS A 58 20.59 9.86 5.60
N TYR A 59 20.04 8.73 5.21
CA TYR A 59 19.46 8.52 3.88
C TYR A 59 17.94 8.67 3.89
N PRO A 60 17.36 9.28 2.86
CA PRO A 60 15.91 9.27 2.69
C PRO A 60 15.43 7.84 2.51
N LEU A 61 14.25 7.52 3.05
CA LEU A 61 13.70 6.18 3.12
C LEU A 61 12.56 5.97 2.12
N ILE A 62 12.49 4.81 1.50
CA ILE A 62 11.30 4.34 0.78
C ILE A 62 10.83 3.03 1.40
N ILE A 63 9.62 3.04 1.98
CA ILE A 63 8.96 1.83 2.44
C ILE A 63 8.21 1.21 1.25
N GLY A 64 8.58 -0.02 0.89
CA GLY A 64 7.89 -0.81 -0.13
C GLY A 64 6.91 -1.78 0.50
N VAL A 65 5.73 -1.93 -0.12
CA VAL A 65 4.63 -2.76 0.37
C VAL A 65 4.14 -3.71 -0.71
N ALA A 66 4.16 -5.01 -0.42
CA ALA A 66 3.77 -6.07 -1.35
C ALA A 66 2.28 -6.04 -1.72
N GLY A 67 1.93 -6.68 -2.84
CA GLY A 67 0.54 -6.94 -3.23
C GLY A 67 -0.05 -8.17 -2.54
N SER A 68 -1.31 -8.51 -2.86
CA SER A 68 -2.04 -9.66 -2.27
C SER A 68 -1.39 -11.04 -2.52
N LEU A 69 -0.48 -11.13 -3.48
CA LEU A 69 0.33 -12.33 -3.78
C LEU A 69 1.72 -12.28 -3.11
N ASN A 70 1.90 -11.43 -2.08
CA ASN A 70 3.18 -11.16 -1.44
C ASN A 70 4.23 -10.58 -2.42
N TRP A 71 5.52 -10.62 -2.10
CA TRP A 71 6.58 -10.03 -2.88
C TRP A 71 6.83 -10.75 -4.21
N GLY A 72 6.78 -10.00 -5.31
CA GLY A 72 7.12 -10.47 -6.65
C GLY A 72 8.45 -9.88 -7.15
N PRO A 73 9.11 -10.55 -8.13
CA PRO A 73 10.41 -10.06 -8.67
C PRO A 73 10.35 -8.66 -9.27
N HIS A 74 9.20 -8.23 -9.78
CA HIS A 74 8.99 -6.87 -10.33
C HIS A 74 9.03 -5.82 -9.22
N HIS A 75 8.44 -6.07 -8.04
CA HIS A 75 8.52 -5.18 -6.88
C HIS A 75 9.96 -4.97 -6.41
N LEU A 76 10.73 -6.06 -6.31
CA LEU A 76 12.13 -6.02 -5.86
C LEU A 76 13.03 -5.22 -6.82
N LYS A 77 12.69 -5.17 -8.11
CA LYS A 77 13.41 -4.32 -9.08
C LYS A 77 13.24 -2.83 -8.79
N TYR A 78 12.07 -2.38 -8.33
CA TYR A 78 11.89 -0.98 -7.91
C TYR A 78 12.74 -0.70 -6.66
N LEU A 79 12.71 -1.57 -5.65
CA LEU A 79 13.52 -1.37 -4.45
C LEU A 79 15.00 -1.29 -4.79
N LYS A 80 15.50 -2.19 -5.66
CA LYS A 80 16.88 -2.16 -6.13
C LYS A 80 17.21 -0.86 -6.86
N MET A 81 16.36 -0.39 -7.77
CA MET A 81 16.52 0.89 -8.45
C MET A 81 16.62 2.05 -7.45
N PHE A 82 15.78 2.09 -6.43
CA PHE A 82 15.85 3.14 -5.40
C PHE A 82 17.15 3.09 -4.60
N GLN A 83 17.65 1.89 -4.27
CA GLN A 83 18.95 1.70 -3.61
C GLN A 83 20.10 2.24 -4.47
N GLU A 84 20.12 1.89 -5.77
CA GLU A 84 21.09 2.39 -6.75
C GLU A 84 21.03 3.91 -6.92
N MET A 85 19.88 4.52 -6.63
CA MET A 85 19.70 5.98 -6.60
C MET A 85 20.10 6.62 -5.28
N GLY A 86 20.55 5.87 -4.27
CA GLY A 86 20.98 6.38 -2.97
C GLY A 86 19.87 6.55 -1.95
N PHE A 87 18.74 5.86 -2.09
CA PHE A 87 17.71 5.76 -1.05
C PHE A 87 17.97 4.54 -0.17
N ALA A 88 17.69 4.65 1.12
CA ALA A 88 17.43 3.48 1.95
C ALA A 88 16.05 2.91 1.58
N THR A 89 15.93 1.60 1.54
CA THR A 89 14.64 0.94 1.29
C THR A 89 14.27 0.01 2.43
N PHE A 90 12.98 -0.05 2.74
CA PHE A 90 12.44 -1.01 3.71
C PHE A 90 11.43 -1.92 3.04
N GLN A 91 11.80 -3.19 2.88
CA GLN A 91 10.92 -4.23 2.36
C GLN A 91 10.05 -4.77 3.49
N LEU A 92 8.82 -4.27 3.62
CA LEU A 92 7.91 -4.65 4.69
C LEU A 92 7.41 -6.09 4.52
N GLN A 93 7.59 -6.95 5.54
CA GLN A 93 7.28 -8.38 5.50
C GLN A 93 5.97 -8.72 6.24
N SER A 94 4.90 -7.96 5.99
CA SER A 94 3.61 -8.13 6.69
C SER A 94 2.99 -9.52 6.52
N PHE A 95 3.17 -10.13 5.36
CA PHE A 95 2.65 -11.46 5.04
C PHE A 95 3.47 -12.55 5.75
N ASP A 96 4.78 -12.54 5.60
CA ASP A 96 5.66 -13.55 6.19
C ASP A 96 5.63 -13.49 7.72
N SER A 97 5.48 -12.30 8.30
CA SER A 97 5.31 -12.10 9.74
C SER A 97 4.01 -12.69 10.32
N ARG A 98 3.07 -13.06 9.45
CA ARG A 98 1.79 -13.70 9.80
C ARG A 98 1.65 -15.13 9.24
N ASP A 99 2.74 -15.70 8.72
CA ASP A 99 2.76 -17.03 8.06
C ASP A 99 1.73 -17.15 6.91
N VAL A 100 1.45 -16.04 6.21
CA VAL A 100 0.51 -15.96 5.09
C VAL A 100 1.28 -15.81 3.78
N GLN A 101 0.98 -16.66 2.80
CA GLN A 101 1.62 -16.58 1.47
C GLN A 101 0.85 -15.67 0.51
N SER A 102 -0.48 -15.66 0.62
CA SER A 102 -1.36 -14.89 -0.24
C SER A 102 -2.71 -14.65 0.43
N THR A 103 -3.30 -13.49 0.21
CA THR A 103 -4.66 -13.17 0.61
C THR A 103 -5.64 -13.10 -0.58
N VAL A 104 -5.20 -13.46 -1.79
CA VAL A 104 -6.04 -13.52 -3.00
C VAL A 104 -7.18 -14.54 -2.80
N GLY A 105 -8.38 -14.18 -3.23
CA GLY A 105 -9.58 -15.00 -3.09
C GLY A 105 -10.33 -14.82 -1.77
N THR A 106 -9.65 -14.47 -0.68
CA THR A 106 -10.29 -14.20 0.63
C THR A 106 -10.22 -12.71 1.00
N GLN A 107 -9.07 -12.07 0.79
CA GLN A 107 -8.77 -10.68 1.16
C GLN A 107 -8.96 -10.40 2.67
N THR A 108 -8.77 -11.43 3.52
CA THR A 108 -9.12 -11.38 4.95
C THR A 108 -7.98 -11.74 5.89
N GLU A 109 -6.96 -12.49 5.45
CA GLU A 109 -5.84 -12.93 6.28
C GLU A 109 -4.84 -11.82 6.55
N VAL A 110 -4.52 -11.03 5.52
CA VAL A 110 -3.73 -9.79 5.61
C VAL A 110 -4.53 -8.70 4.93
N THR A 111 -4.95 -7.71 5.71
CA THR A 111 -5.81 -6.61 5.24
C THR A 111 -5.00 -5.33 5.00
N THR A 112 -5.57 -4.41 4.23
CA THR A 112 -4.99 -3.07 4.04
C THR A 112 -4.78 -2.35 5.39
N ALA A 113 -5.70 -2.53 6.35
CA ALA A 113 -5.62 -1.94 7.68
C ALA A 113 -4.39 -2.45 8.47
N MET A 114 -4.20 -3.77 8.52
CA MET A 114 -3.02 -4.36 9.16
C MET A 114 -1.72 -3.79 8.60
N VAL A 115 -1.62 -3.70 7.26
CA VAL A 115 -0.37 -3.29 6.61
C VAL A 115 -0.15 -1.77 6.68
N ILE A 116 -1.19 -0.94 6.76
CA ILE A 116 -1.05 0.49 7.07
C ILE A 116 -0.46 0.66 8.48
N LEU A 117 -0.99 -0.05 9.46
CA LEU A 117 -0.45 -0.01 10.83
C LEU A 117 1.01 -0.45 10.85
N ASP A 118 1.33 -1.57 10.19
CA ASP A 118 2.71 -2.08 10.07
C ASP A 118 3.64 -1.02 9.46
N SER A 119 3.18 -0.33 8.40
CA SER A 119 3.99 0.70 7.71
C SER A 119 4.33 1.88 8.62
N TYR A 120 3.38 2.33 9.46
CA TYR A 120 3.62 3.40 10.42
C TYR A 120 4.48 2.95 11.60
N ARG A 121 4.30 1.72 12.10
CA ARG A 121 5.16 1.15 13.16
C ARG A 121 6.60 0.94 12.67
N ALA A 122 6.78 0.55 11.41
CA ALA A 122 8.08 0.52 10.76
C ALA A 122 8.72 1.92 10.69
N LEU A 123 7.97 2.93 10.23
CA LEU A 123 8.45 4.32 10.14
C LEU A 123 8.86 4.85 11.52
N GLU A 124 8.04 4.62 12.55
CA GLU A 124 8.34 4.98 13.93
C GLU A 124 9.62 4.31 14.42
N THR A 125 9.76 3.00 14.22
CA THR A 125 10.95 2.24 14.63
C THR A 125 12.20 2.73 13.92
N LEU A 126 12.13 2.94 12.61
CA LEU A 126 13.24 3.41 11.78
C LEU A 126 13.62 4.86 12.07
N SER A 127 12.78 5.65 12.76
CA SER A 127 13.14 7.01 13.18
C SER A 127 14.29 7.03 14.19
N GLY A 128 14.50 5.93 14.91
CA GLY A 128 15.63 5.73 15.82
C GLY A 128 16.92 5.24 15.14
N HIS A 129 16.86 4.84 13.86
CA HIS A 129 18.03 4.32 13.15
C HIS A 129 19.03 5.43 12.80
N PRO A 130 20.35 5.25 13.03
CA PRO A 130 21.34 6.30 12.84
C PRO A 130 21.46 6.81 11.40
N ASN A 131 21.22 5.94 10.42
CA ASN A 131 21.38 6.25 9.00
C ASN A 131 20.07 6.53 8.24
N ILE A 132 18.94 6.68 8.94
CA ILE A 132 17.64 6.93 8.28
C ILE A 132 17.13 8.33 8.57
N ASP A 133 16.73 9.05 7.51
CA ASP A 133 16.00 10.32 7.59
C ASP A 133 14.51 10.10 7.35
N THR A 134 13.76 9.86 8.42
CA THR A 134 12.31 9.63 8.34
C THR A 134 11.50 10.89 8.01
N ASN A 135 12.08 12.08 8.06
CA ASN A 135 11.44 13.30 7.57
C ASN A 135 11.35 13.32 6.03
N HIS A 136 12.19 12.52 5.37
CA HIS A 136 12.20 12.29 3.93
C HIS A 136 11.86 10.82 3.63
N ALA A 137 10.79 10.31 4.24
CA ALA A 137 10.30 8.97 4.00
C ALA A 137 9.13 8.98 3.02
N GLY A 138 9.20 8.16 1.98
CA GLY A 138 8.10 7.87 1.07
C GLY A 138 7.57 6.45 1.26
N ILE A 139 6.36 6.22 0.75
CA ILE A 139 5.75 4.90 0.70
C ILE A 139 5.29 4.56 -0.71
N THR A 140 5.58 3.36 -1.17
CA THR A 140 5.09 2.81 -2.42
C THR A 140 4.62 1.38 -2.21
N GLY A 141 3.69 0.94 -3.02
CA GLY A 141 3.21 -0.43 -2.94
C GLY A 141 2.35 -0.79 -4.14
N TRP A 142 2.14 -2.09 -4.32
CA TRP A 142 1.52 -2.68 -5.50
C TRP A 142 0.21 -3.35 -5.13
N SER A 143 -0.86 -3.09 -5.88
CA SER A 143 -2.18 -3.70 -5.64
C SER A 143 -2.69 -3.42 -4.22
N LEU A 144 -2.85 -4.42 -3.36
CA LEU A 144 -3.14 -4.23 -1.93
C LEU A 144 -2.16 -3.23 -1.30
N GLY A 145 -0.85 -3.39 -1.56
CA GLY A 145 0.16 -2.45 -1.10
C GLY A 145 0.01 -1.05 -1.70
N GLY A 146 -0.52 -0.93 -2.92
CA GLY A 146 -0.92 0.33 -3.51
C GLY A 146 -2.04 1.01 -2.71
N GLY A 147 -3.03 0.23 -2.26
CA GLY A 147 -4.05 0.70 -1.33
C GLY A 147 -3.47 1.17 0.00
N VAL A 148 -2.50 0.43 0.53
CA VAL A 148 -1.75 0.86 1.73
C VAL A 148 -1.07 2.21 1.50
N SER A 149 -0.35 2.38 0.38
CA SER A 149 0.30 3.64 0.03
C SER A 149 -0.70 4.79 -0.12
N LEU A 150 -1.89 4.55 -0.70
CA LEU A 150 -2.93 5.56 -0.87
C LEU A 150 -3.57 5.97 0.47
N TYR A 151 -4.11 5.00 1.21
CA TYR A 151 -4.88 5.30 2.42
C TYR A 151 -4.01 5.62 3.64
N SER A 152 -2.71 5.31 3.62
CA SER A 152 -1.78 5.83 4.63
C SER A 152 -1.66 7.36 4.63
N ALA A 153 -2.16 8.05 3.60
CA ALA A 153 -2.28 9.51 3.58
C ALA A 153 -3.55 10.05 4.25
N TRP A 154 -4.52 9.20 4.65
CA TRP A 154 -5.77 9.65 5.26
C TRP A 154 -5.56 10.04 6.72
N LEU A 155 -5.83 11.32 7.05
CA LEU A 155 -5.49 11.92 8.34
C LEU A 155 -6.13 11.23 9.56
N PRO A 156 -7.38 10.74 9.53
CA PRO A 156 -7.94 10.01 10.66
C PRO A 156 -7.12 8.77 11.06
N LEU A 157 -6.58 8.00 10.09
CA LEU A 157 -5.69 6.87 10.38
C LEU A 157 -4.36 7.33 10.99
N ILE A 158 -3.75 8.37 10.41
CA ILE A 158 -2.48 8.93 10.92
C ILE A 158 -2.64 9.37 12.37
N ASN A 159 -3.72 10.09 12.66
CA ASN A 159 -4.00 10.60 13.99
C ASN A 159 -4.25 9.46 15.00
N ALA A 160 -5.00 8.44 14.60
CA ALA A 160 -5.28 7.29 15.47
C ALA A 160 -4.02 6.45 15.75
N ILE A 161 -3.14 6.27 14.76
CA ILE A 161 -1.93 5.43 14.90
C ILE A 161 -0.86 6.12 15.74
N ASN A 162 -0.61 7.43 15.53
CA ASN A 162 0.55 8.09 16.11
C ASN A 162 0.35 9.58 16.47
N GLY A 163 -0.90 10.06 16.47
CA GLY A 163 -1.22 11.46 16.79
C GLY A 163 -0.67 12.47 15.77
N GLY A 164 -0.42 12.07 14.53
CA GLY A 164 0.15 12.93 13.50
C GLY A 164 1.67 13.14 13.60
N LYS A 165 2.35 12.42 14.51
CA LYS A 165 3.80 12.60 14.77
C LYS A 165 4.68 12.08 13.62
N PHE A 166 4.30 10.98 12.99
CA PHE A 166 5.00 10.40 11.86
C PHE A 166 4.09 10.40 10.65
N MET A 167 4.58 10.94 9.54
CA MET A 167 3.87 11.00 8.27
C MET A 167 4.83 10.72 7.12
N PHE A 168 4.33 10.10 6.06
CA PHE A 168 5.10 9.97 4.83
C PHE A 168 5.12 11.30 4.07
N ALA A 169 6.29 11.65 3.53
CA ALA A 169 6.51 12.86 2.75
C ALA A 169 6.05 12.72 1.28
N ALA A 170 5.84 11.50 0.79
CA ALA A 170 5.35 11.21 -0.56
C ALA A 170 4.72 9.80 -0.63
N HIS A 171 3.65 9.66 -1.44
CA HIS A 171 2.92 8.42 -1.63
C HIS A 171 2.85 8.06 -3.11
N LEU A 172 3.31 6.87 -3.49
CA LEU A 172 3.27 6.38 -4.86
C LEU A 172 2.49 5.04 -4.93
N PRO A 173 1.15 5.07 -4.94
CA PRO A 173 0.31 3.89 -5.13
C PRO A 173 0.44 3.35 -6.56
N ILE A 174 0.76 2.07 -6.72
CA ILE A 174 0.84 1.39 -8.02
C ILE A 174 -0.31 0.40 -8.12
N TYR A 175 -1.19 0.62 -9.10
CA TYR A 175 -2.49 -0.05 -9.34
C TYR A 175 -3.26 -0.33 -8.03
N PRO A 176 -3.60 0.73 -7.26
CA PRO A 176 -4.26 0.60 -5.96
C PRO A 176 -5.74 0.26 -6.07
N PRO A 177 -6.34 -0.44 -5.09
CA PRO A 177 -7.77 -0.49 -4.91
C PRO A 177 -8.29 0.86 -4.39
N CYS A 178 -9.05 1.60 -5.24
CA CYS A 178 -9.61 2.92 -4.93
C CYS A 178 -11.11 2.88 -4.58
N MET A 179 -11.68 1.72 -4.28
CA MET A 179 -13.12 1.55 -4.11
C MET A 179 -13.66 2.14 -2.81
N ALA A 180 -12.83 2.30 -1.78
CA ALA A 180 -13.23 2.97 -0.54
C ALA A 180 -13.08 4.49 -0.69
N TYR A 181 -14.09 5.25 -0.29
CA TYR A 181 -14.01 6.71 -0.31
C TYR A 181 -14.61 7.32 0.97
N PRO A 182 -13.89 8.25 1.61
CA PRO A 182 -14.43 8.96 2.77
C PRO A 182 -15.72 9.71 2.43
N TYR A 183 -16.74 9.59 3.29
CA TYR A 183 -18.07 10.17 3.13
C TYR A 183 -18.64 10.56 4.50
N PRO A 184 -19.35 11.72 4.64
CA PRO A 184 -19.50 12.74 3.60
C PRO A 184 -18.20 13.44 3.22
N LYS A 185 -18.26 14.43 2.31
CA LYS A 185 -17.06 15.07 1.72
C LYS A 185 -16.10 15.71 2.75
N GLU A 186 -16.60 16.11 3.90
CA GLU A 186 -15.83 16.68 5.01
C GLU A 186 -14.81 15.65 5.59
N ASN A 187 -15.06 14.36 5.38
CA ASN A 187 -14.19 13.29 5.83
C ASN A 187 -13.05 12.99 4.82
N MET A 188 -13.02 13.67 3.67
CA MET A 188 -11.99 13.53 2.63
C MET A 188 -10.65 14.19 3.05
N GLN A 189 -10.25 13.98 4.30
CA GLN A 189 -9.09 14.60 4.93
C GLN A 189 -7.83 13.78 4.66
N PHE A 190 -7.10 14.11 3.60
CA PHE A 190 -5.80 13.53 3.30
C PHE A 190 -4.65 14.48 3.67
N SER A 191 -3.45 13.94 3.86
CA SER A 191 -2.26 14.75 4.07
C SER A 191 -1.96 15.57 2.81
N VAL A 192 -1.25 16.69 2.96
CA VAL A 192 -0.83 17.54 1.83
C VAL A 192 0.40 16.97 1.09
N ALA A 193 0.94 15.86 1.56
CA ALA A 193 2.02 15.16 0.88
C ALA A 193 1.59 14.75 -0.54
N PRO A 194 2.47 14.81 -1.54
CA PRO A 194 2.12 14.41 -2.90
C PRO A 194 1.74 12.94 -2.97
N ILE A 195 0.61 12.66 -3.61
CA ILE A 195 0.13 11.33 -3.94
C ILE A 195 0.08 11.23 -5.47
N HIS A 196 0.69 10.20 -6.06
CA HIS A 196 0.56 9.97 -7.49
C HIS A 196 0.24 8.51 -7.80
N ILE A 197 -0.93 8.26 -8.36
CA ILE A 197 -1.39 6.92 -8.70
C ILE A 197 -0.87 6.50 -10.08
N LEU A 198 -0.30 5.30 -10.19
CA LEU A 198 0.03 4.66 -11.45
C LEU A 198 -0.91 3.48 -11.67
N ILE A 199 -1.65 3.42 -12.78
CA ILE A 199 -2.64 2.36 -13.00
C ILE A 199 -2.78 2.02 -14.48
N GLY A 200 -3.18 0.79 -14.80
CA GLY A 200 -3.45 0.34 -16.16
C GLY A 200 -4.87 0.71 -16.62
N GLU A 201 -5.03 1.09 -17.90
CA GLU A 201 -6.32 1.39 -18.53
C GLU A 201 -7.26 0.17 -18.53
N LEU A 202 -6.70 -1.03 -18.77
CA LEU A 202 -7.43 -2.29 -18.85
C LEU A 202 -7.44 -3.08 -17.53
N ASP A 203 -7.05 -2.43 -16.43
CA ASP A 203 -7.09 -3.06 -15.11
C ASP A 203 -8.55 -3.29 -14.69
N ASN A 204 -8.98 -4.55 -14.72
CA ASN A 204 -10.30 -4.98 -14.28
C ASN A 204 -10.28 -5.65 -12.89
N TRP A 205 -9.11 -5.80 -12.29
CA TRP A 205 -9.00 -6.21 -10.89
C TRP A 205 -9.37 -5.04 -9.98
N VAL A 206 -8.67 -3.91 -10.16
CA VAL A 206 -8.90 -2.64 -9.45
C VAL A 206 -8.97 -1.52 -10.48
N PRO A 207 -10.16 -1.23 -11.04
CA PRO A 207 -10.28 -0.43 -12.25
C PRO A 207 -9.86 1.02 -12.05
N ALA A 208 -9.22 1.61 -13.07
CA ALA A 208 -8.80 3.00 -13.10
C ALA A 208 -9.97 3.98 -12.85
N ALA A 209 -11.18 3.62 -13.28
CA ALA A 209 -12.38 4.42 -13.07
C ALA A 209 -12.65 4.69 -11.57
N ALA A 210 -12.41 3.70 -10.70
CA ALA A 210 -12.57 3.90 -9.25
C ALA A 210 -11.58 4.93 -8.69
N CYS A 211 -10.36 4.96 -9.21
CA CYS A 211 -9.35 5.94 -8.79
C CYS A 211 -9.66 7.34 -9.31
N THR A 212 -10.11 7.48 -10.56
CA THR A 212 -10.53 8.79 -11.09
C THR A 212 -11.73 9.35 -10.35
N GLU A 213 -12.75 8.53 -10.06
CA GLU A 213 -13.91 8.94 -9.25
C GLU A 213 -13.53 9.35 -7.82
N LEU A 214 -12.57 8.65 -7.19
CA LEU A 214 -12.05 9.05 -5.87
C LEU A 214 -11.36 10.41 -5.94
N ILE A 215 -10.53 10.65 -6.94
CA ILE A 215 -9.83 11.92 -7.17
C ILE A 215 -10.84 13.04 -7.40
N ASP A 216 -11.86 12.83 -8.22
CA ASP A 216 -12.92 13.80 -8.47
C ASP A 216 -13.66 14.18 -7.17
N LYS A 217 -13.99 13.18 -6.32
CA LYS A 217 -14.57 13.42 -5.00
C LYS A 217 -13.62 14.21 -4.08
N MET A 218 -12.32 13.95 -4.14
CA MET A 218 -11.30 14.69 -3.39
C MET A 218 -11.28 16.16 -3.80
N TYR A 219 -11.27 16.46 -5.10
CA TYR A 219 -11.32 17.85 -5.57
C TYR A 219 -12.61 18.58 -5.22
N VAL A 220 -13.76 17.90 -5.30
CA VAL A 220 -15.08 18.47 -4.89
C VAL A 220 -15.14 18.76 -3.39
N SER A 221 -14.30 18.12 -2.57
CA SER A 221 -14.26 18.41 -1.12
C SER A 221 -13.72 19.80 -0.78
N GLU A 222 -12.99 20.43 -1.71
CA GLU A 222 -12.32 21.73 -1.53
C GLU A 222 -11.25 21.74 -0.41
N LEU A 223 -10.88 20.55 0.11
CA LEU A 223 -9.81 20.40 1.09
C LEU A 223 -8.44 20.43 0.38
N PRO A 224 -7.37 20.86 1.07
CA PRO A 224 -6.03 20.89 0.47
C PRO A 224 -5.52 19.47 0.25
N ILE A 225 -5.57 19.00 -1.00
CA ILE A 225 -5.13 17.67 -1.41
C ILE A 225 -4.18 17.83 -2.61
N ASN A 226 -3.08 17.07 -2.59
CA ASN A 226 -2.10 17.03 -3.66
C ASN A 226 -2.06 15.61 -4.25
N ILE A 227 -2.99 15.32 -5.16
CA ILE A 227 -3.14 13.99 -5.79
C ILE A 227 -3.23 14.11 -7.29
N ASP A 228 -2.60 13.16 -8.00
CA ASP A 228 -2.66 13.03 -9.45
C ASP A 228 -2.60 11.55 -9.86
N ILE A 229 -2.85 11.24 -11.14
CA ILE A 229 -2.92 9.89 -11.67
C ILE A 229 -2.30 9.80 -13.07
N THR A 230 -1.56 8.74 -13.32
CA THR A 230 -1.13 8.31 -14.66
C THR A 230 -1.81 7.00 -15.03
N ILE A 231 -2.59 7.01 -16.11
CA ILE A 231 -3.25 5.81 -16.65
C ILE A 231 -2.44 5.32 -17.85
N TYR A 232 -1.88 4.12 -17.74
CA TYR A 232 -1.09 3.50 -18.81
C TYR A 232 -2.01 2.78 -19.80
N LYS A 233 -1.97 3.24 -21.06
CA LYS A 233 -2.77 2.69 -22.14
C LYS A 233 -2.48 1.20 -22.38
N ASP A 234 -3.50 0.43 -22.77
CA ASP A 234 -3.42 -1.00 -23.09
C ASP A 234 -2.74 -1.86 -22.01
N SER A 235 -2.86 -1.47 -20.74
CA SER A 235 -2.17 -2.09 -19.60
C SER A 235 -3.16 -2.69 -18.62
N HIS A 236 -2.94 -3.97 -18.28
CA HIS A 236 -3.72 -4.72 -17.29
C HIS A 236 -3.16 -4.56 -15.86
N HIS A 237 -3.79 -5.22 -14.89
CA HIS A 237 -3.25 -5.28 -13.53
C HIS A 237 -1.82 -5.83 -13.51
N SER A 238 -0.96 -5.31 -12.66
CA SER A 238 0.47 -5.69 -12.58
C SER A 238 1.22 -5.54 -13.93
N PHE A 239 0.96 -4.45 -14.64
CA PHE A 239 1.56 -4.11 -15.95
C PHE A 239 3.10 -4.07 -15.93
N ASP A 240 3.70 -3.94 -14.76
CA ASP A 240 5.14 -3.88 -14.53
C ASP A 240 5.83 -5.26 -14.49
N ARG A 241 5.07 -6.34 -14.62
CA ARG A 241 5.60 -7.70 -14.82
C ARG A 241 6.21 -7.87 -16.21
N VAL A 242 6.99 -8.94 -16.35
CA VAL A 242 7.53 -9.38 -17.66
C VAL A 242 6.73 -10.53 -18.28
N SER A 243 5.80 -11.14 -17.51
CA SER A 243 4.95 -12.22 -17.99
C SER A 243 3.88 -11.71 -18.95
N GLU A 244 3.42 -12.59 -19.84
CA GLU A 244 2.24 -12.34 -20.65
C GLU A 244 0.99 -12.12 -19.80
N VAL A 245 -0.04 -11.52 -20.41
CA VAL A 245 -1.32 -11.32 -19.74
C VAL A 245 -2.03 -12.65 -19.54
N THR A 246 -2.46 -12.90 -18.32
CA THR A 246 -3.18 -14.12 -17.91
C THR A 246 -4.40 -13.72 -17.05
N VAL A 247 -5.33 -14.65 -16.91
CA VAL A 247 -6.50 -14.52 -16.03
C VAL A 247 -6.18 -15.20 -14.69
N ASN A 248 -6.50 -14.54 -13.59
CA ASN A 248 -6.43 -15.14 -12.25
C ASN A 248 -7.84 -15.56 -11.81
N GLU A 249 -8.17 -16.83 -11.92
CA GLU A 249 -9.50 -17.38 -11.65
C GLU A 249 -9.95 -17.22 -10.17
N GLU A 250 -9.02 -17.12 -9.25
CA GLU A 250 -9.31 -16.95 -7.82
C GLU A 250 -9.55 -15.48 -7.44
N GLY A 251 -9.08 -14.55 -8.27
CA GLY A 251 -9.20 -13.11 -8.03
C GLY A 251 -10.62 -12.58 -8.24
N TYR A 252 -10.89 -11.42 -7.65
CA TYR A 252 -12.13 -10.66 -7.87
C TYR A 252 -11.92 -9.54 -8.90
N THR A 253 -12.88 -9.33 -9.80
CA THR A 253 -12.98 -8.06 -10.54
C THR A 253 -13.82 -7.10 -9.71
N LEU A 254 -13.33 -5.88 -9.48
CA LEU A 254 -13.95 -4.92 -8.55
C LEU A 254 -14.51 -3.69 -9.28
N GLY A 255 -14.92 -3.87 -10.55
CA GLY A 255 -15.39 -2.81 -11.44
C GLY A 255 -16.46 -1.92 -10.83
N ASP A 256 -17.50 -2.54 -10.29
CA ASP A 256 -18.70 -1.85 -9.80
C ASP A 256 -18.69 -1.63 -8.28
N CYS A 257 -17.62 -2.04 -7.59
CA CYS A 257 -17.53 -1.88 -6.14
C CYS A 257 -17.18 -0.43 -5.75
N ARG A 258 -18.02 0.20 -4.92
CA ARG A 258 -17.81 1.52 -4.34
C ARG A 258 -18.33 1.52 -2.91
N PHE A 259 -17.46 1.77 -1.95
CA PHE A 259 -17.76 1.68 -0.53
C PHE A 259 -17.53 3.03 0.15
N PRO A 260 -18.61 3.75 0.54
CA PRO A 260 -18.47 4.94 1.36
C PRO A 260 -17.90 4.57 2.74
N MET A 261 -17.09 5.46 3.30
CA MET A 261 -16.40 5.27 4.56
C MET A 261 -16.62 6.48 5.47
N ASN A 262 -17.11 6.25 6.69
CA ASN A 262 -17.31 7.33 7.65
C ASN A 262 -15.99 7.82 8.27
N GLU A 263 -16.06 8.84 9.13
CA GLU A 263 -14.90 9.41 9.82
C GLU A 263 -14.18 8.44 10.77
N GLU A 264 -14.88 7.43 11.26
CA GLU A 264 -14.32 6.35 12.09
C GLU A 264 -13.71 5.22 11.26
N GLY A 265 -13.67 5.33 9.92
CA GLY A 265 -13.10 4.30 9.04
C GLY A 265 -14.00 3.09 8.78
N SER A 266 -15.27 3.15 9.19
CA SER A 266 -16.23 2.09 8.89
C SER A 266 -16.67 2.18 7.43
N LEU A 267 -16.34 1.15 6.64
CA LEU A 267 -16.83 1.00 5.28
C LEU A 267 -18.29 0.54 5.29
N TRP A 268 -19.13 1.14 4.43
CA TRP A 268 -20.52 0.78 4.29
C TRP A 268 -20.83 0.17 2.93
N LEU A 269 -21.89 -0.62 2.88
CA LEU A 269 -22.32 -1.24 1.62
C LEU A 269 -22.76 -0.20 0.57
N SER A 270 -23.36 0.92 1.01
CA SER A 270 -23.71 2.06 0.17
C SER A 270 -23.96 3.31 0.99
N GLU A 271 -24.07 4.47 0.35
CA GLU A 271 -24.46 5.74 1.00
C GLU A 271 -25.86 5.72 1.63
N TYR A 272 -26.74 4.82 1.19
CA TYR A 272 -28.09 4.67 1.72
C TYR A 272 -28.20 3.60 2.78
N TRP A 273 -27.36 2.56 2.68
CA TRP A 273 -27.41 1.39 3.55
C TRP A 273 -26.11 1.33 4.35
N HIS A 274 -26.11 1.95 5.52
CA HIS A 274 -24.98 2.02 6.44
C HIS A 274 -24.69 0.65 7.10
N ILE A 275 -24.71 -0.43 6.31
CA ILE A 275 -24.35 -1.77 6.77
C ILE A 275 -22.82 -1.86 6.77
N PRO A 276 -22.17 -1.97 7.95
CA PRO A 276 -20.72 -1.92 8.04
C PRO A 276 -20.07 -3.19 7.47
N ILE A 277 -18.96 -3.00 6.73
CA ILE A 277 -18.12 -4.05 6.14
C ILE A 277 -16.86 -4.21 7.01
N ASN A 278 -17.04 -4.53 8.29
CA ASN A 278 -15.96 -4.55 9.28
C ASN A 278 -15.63 -5.96 9.81
N LYS A 279 -16.08 -7.01 9.13
CA LYS A 279 -15.82 -8.41 9.47
C LYS A 279 -15.68 -9.26 8.20
N PRO A 280 -14.90 -10.37 8.21
CA PRO A 280 -14.69 -11.22 7.04
C PRO A 280 -15.96 -11.67 6.33
N LEU A 281 -16.98 -12.10 7.08
CA LEU A 281 -18.26 -12.52 6.49
C LEU A 281 -18.99 -11.37 5.79
N ARG A 282 -19.00 -10.18 6.39
CA ARG A 282 -19.66 -9.00 5.81
C ARG A 282 -18.94 -8.51 4.57
N GLN A 283 -17.58 -8.55 4.57
CA GLN A 283 -16.78 -8.26 3.39
C GLN A 283 -17.11 -9.23 2.24
N LYS A 284 -17.18 -10.53 2.49
CA LYS A 284 -17.57 -11.52 1.47
C LYS A 284 -18.97 -11.25 0.92
N LEU A 285 -19.93 -10.92 1.78
CA LEU A 285 -21.29 -10.59 1.35
C LEU A 285 -21.32 -9.29 0.53
N ALA A 286 -20.58 -8.26 0.91
CA ALA A 286 -20.47 -7.01 0.15
C ALA A 286 -19.87 -7.26 -1.23
N LEU A 287 -18.80 -8.04 -1.35
CA LEU A 287 -18.20 -8.40 -2.63
C LEU A 287 -19.17 -9.16 -3.54
N LEU A 288 -20.07 -10.00 -3.01
CA LEU A 288 -21.08 -10.68 -3.82
C LEU A 288 -22.08 -9.72 -4.51
N THR A 289 -22.18 -8.47 -4.05
CA THR A 289 -23.10 -7.48 -4.65
C THR A 289 -22.51 -6.74 -5.83
N CYS A 290 -21.18 -6.69 -5.97
CA CYS A 290 -20.50 -5.84 -6.95
C CYS A 290 -19.29 -6.49 -7.64
N ALA A 291 -18.73 -7.58 -7.06
CA ALA A 291 -17.52 -8.18 -7.62
C ALA A 291 -17.83 -9.32 -8.60
N GLY A 292 -17.04 -9.38 -9.68
CA GLY A 292 -16.95 -10.55 -10.57
C GLY A 292 -15.76 -11.43 -10.26
N ARG A 293 -15.39 -12.32 -11.18
CA ARG A 293 -14.24 -13.24 -11.06
C ARG A 293 -13.35 -13.18 -12.29
N GLY A 294 -12.12 -13.65 -12.13
CA GLY A 294 -11.18 -13.81 -13.24
C GLY A 294 -10.60 -12.49 -13.75
N PRO A 295 -10.00 -11.63 -12.91
CA PRO A 295 -9.30 -10.45 -13.40
C PRO A 295 -8.09 -10.84 -14.23
N SER A 296 -7.79 -10.00 -15.23
CA SER A 296 -6.59 -10.12 -16.06
C SER A 296 -5.41 -9.37 -15.46
N MET A 297 -4.23 -9.98 -15.54
CA MET A 297 -2.97 -9.41 -15.06
C MET A 297 -1.81 -9.81 -15.95
N GLY A 298 -0.83 -8.93 -16.11
CA GLY A 298 0.38 -9.23 -16.90
C GLY A 298 1.06 -8.01 -17.46
N GLY A 299 2.26 -8.21 -17.99
CA GLY A 299 3.19 -7.15 -18.37
C GLY A 299 2.79 -6.37 -19.61
N ASN A 300 3.07 -5.07 -19.58
CA ASN A 300 3.15 -4.17 -20.72
C ASN A 300 4.53 -3.50 -20.67
N LYS A 301 5.34 -3.69 -21.71
CA LYS A 301 6.74 -3.23 -21.72
C LYS A 301 6.84 -1.71 -21.59
N GLU A 302 6.07 -0.97 -22.38
CA GLU A 302 6.08 0.49 -22.40
C GLU A 302 5.64 1.05 -21.04
N ALA A 303 4.54 0.54 -20.49
CA ALA A 303 4.04 0.96 -19.18
C ALA A 303 5.03 0.64 -18.05
N ARG A 304 5.66 -0.54 -18.10
CA ARG A 304 6.71 -0.91 -17.14
C ARG A 304 7.88 0.05 -17.16
N GLU A 305 8.45 0.33 -18.35
CA GLU A 305 9.59 1.25 -18.48
C GLU A 305 9.22 2.67 -18.05
N ALA A 306 8.04 3.14 -18.43
CA ALA A 306 7.53 4.46 -18.03
C ALA A 306 7.29 4.55 -16.51
N SER A 307 6.75 3.50 -15.88
CA SER A 307 6.50 3.49 -14.44
C SER A 307 7.79 3.47 -13.62
N PHE A 308 8.82 2.73 -14.04
CA PHE A 308 10.14 2.78 -13.41
C PHE A 308 10.74 4.18 -13.46
N LYS A 309 10.74 4.79 -14.65
CA LYS A 309 11.24 6.15 -14.84
C LYS A 309 10.47 7.16 -13.99
N PHE A 310 9.13 7.11 -14.02
CA PHE A 310 8.28 7.99 -13.24
C PHE A 310 8.55 7.85 -11.73
N SER A 311 8.64 6.62 -11.23
CA SER A 311 8.88 6.35 -9.80
C SER A 311 10.22 6.91 -9.34
N ALA A 312 11.26 6.79 -10.17
CA ALA A 312 12.58 7.36 -9.92
C ALA A 312 12.53 8.90 -9.84
N GLU A 313 11.88 9.55 -10.79
CA GLU A 313 11.71 11.01 -10.85
C GLU A 313 10.86 11.51 -9.67
N PHE A 314 9.76 10.83 -9.35
CA PHE A 314 8.84 11.19 -8.26
C PHE A 314 9.55 11.22 -6.91
N PHE A 315 10.20 10.13 -6.51
CA PHE A 315 10.88 10.11 -5.22
C PHE A 315 12.13 11.00 -5.19
N SER A 316 12.85 11.15 -6.31
CA SER A 316 13.94 12.13 -6.38
C SER A 316 13.46 13.55 -6.14
N LYS A 317 12.32 13.93 -6.71
CA LYS A 317 11.74 15.25 -6.57
C LYS A 317 11.31 15.58 -5.15
N TYR A 318 10.72 14.61 -4.45
CA TYR A 318 10.06 14.88 -3.17
C TYR A 318 10.85 14.44 -1.93
N LEU A 319 11.82 13.53 -2.07
CA LEU A 319 12.58 13.01 -0.94
C LEU A 319 14.06 13.41 -0.95
N LYS A 320 14.65 13.79 -2.09
CA LYS A 320 16.02 14.31 -2.13
C LYS A 320 16.04 15.82 -1.92
N LYS A 321 17.03 16.27 -1.14
CA LYS A 321 17.32 17.71 -0.96
C LYS A 321 18.13 18.26 -2.13
#